data_63b4c84f4392b1c470db28fb2cb926fa
#
_entry.id   63b4c84f4392b1c470db28fb2cb926fa
#
_cell.length_a   1.000
_cell.length_b   1.000
_cell.length_c   1.000
_cell.angle_alpha   90.00
_cell.angle_beta   90.00
_cell.angle_gamma   90.00
#
_symmetry.space_group_name_H-M   'P 1'
#
loop_
_entity.id
_entity.type
_entity.pdbx_description
1 polymer ?
#
loop_
_entity_poly.entity_id
_entity_poly.type
_entity_poly.pdbx_seq_one_letter_code
_entity_poly.pdbx_strand_id
1 'polypeptide(L)'
;THCISSAASDVYKRQEQYASLFPFPIYPNYVSNEKELVDIYNAVDLYVTPSLQDNLPNTIVEAMACGIPCIGFNVGGIPQMIDHLHNGYVAEYQSSKDLANGIHWALTEGEYESLSEEACRKAVSSYSESTIAKKYVEIYNKITGNHA
;
A
#
# COMPACT_ATOMS: atom_id res chain seq x y z
N THR A 1 8.18 5.94 7.57
CA THR A 1 7.30 5.89 6.39
C THR A 1 8.17 6.01 5.16
N HIS A 2 8.49 4.91 4.52
CA HIS A 2 9.22 4.91 3.27
C HIS A 2 8.21 5.05 2.15
N CYS A 3 8.06 6.23 1.59
CA CYS A 3 7.40 6.43 0.33
C CYS A 3 8.44 6.16 -0.76
N ILE A 4 8.41 5.00 -1.39
CA ILE A 4 9.25 4.68 -2.54
C ILE A 4 8.52 5.18 -3.76
N SER A 5 8.95 6.32 -4.29
CA SER A 5 8.47 6.85 -5.54
C SER A 5 9.62 6.92 -6.53
N SER A 6 9.47 6.30 -7.68
CA SER A 6 10.43 6.34 -8.79
C SER A 6 10.60 7.73 -9.43
N ALA A 7 9.90 8.73 -8.97
CA ALA A 7 9.95 10.08 -9.49
C ALA A 7 10.95 10.94 -8.74
N ALA A 8 12.17 10.38 -8.50
CA ALA A 8 12.88 11.30 -8.03
C ALA A 8 14.01 11.71 -7.18
N SER A 9 15.03 12.12 -7.81
CA SER A 9 16.16 12.82 -7.16
C SER A 9 15.74 14.03 -6.29
N ASP A 10 14.65 14.72 -6.62
CA ASP A 10 14.15 15.89 -5.87
C ASP A 10 13.40 15.52 -4.60
N VAL A 11 12.64 14.44 -4.60
CA VAL A 11 11.93 13.94 -3.41
C VAL A 11 12.94 13.39 -2.40
N TYR A 12 14.00 12.75 -2.86
CA TYR A 12 15.09 12.22 -2.04
C TYR A 12 15.82 13.30 -1.25
N LYS A 13 16.24 14.38 -1.93
CA LYS A 13 16.91 15.50 -1.28
C LYS A 13 16.05 16.17 -0.20
N ARG A 14 14.73 16.19 -0.41
CA ARG A 14 13.78 16.69 0.60
C ARG A 14 13.65 15.74 1.80
N GLN A 15 13.66 14.43 1.60
CA GLN A 15 13.61 13.46 2.69
C GLN A 15 14.80 13.59 3.63
N GLU A 16 16.01 13.74 3.11
CA GLU A 16 17.20 13.96 3.92
C GLU A 16 17.12 15.25 4.75
N GLN A 17 16.56 16.33 4.19
CA GLN A 17 16.38 17.60 4.90
C GLN A 17 15.43 17.47 6.10
N TYR A 18 14.42 16.61 5.99
CA TYR A 18 13.41 16.43 7.05
C TYR A 18 13.78 15.32 8.05
N ALA A 19 14.75 14.47 7.75
CA ALA A 19 15.15 13.37 8.62
C ALA A 19 15.52 13.83 10.03
N SER A 20 16.14 15.00 10.17
CA SER A 20 16.53 15.58 11.45
C SER A 20 15.37 16.10 12.31
N LEU A 21 14.17 16.24 11.73
CA LEU A 21 12.97 16.72 12.44
C LEU A 21 12.25 15.62 13.22
N PHE A 22 12.61 14.35 12.98
CA PHE A 22 11.94 13.22 13.61
C PHE A 22 12.77 12.69 14.80
N PRO A 23 12.12 12.34 15.91
CA PRO A 23 12.78 11.81 17.11
C PRO A 23 13.23 10.35 16.97
N PHE A 24 13.07 9.73 15.80
CA PHE A 24 13.40 8.35 15.50
C PHE A 24 14.21 8.25 14.20
N PRO A 25 14.96 7.17 13.99
CA PRO A 25 15.76 6.98 12.79
C PRO A 25 14.89 6.96 11.54
N ILE A 26 15.31 7.70 10.52
CA ILE A 26 14.76 7.64 9.17
C ILE A 26 15.86 7.13 8.24
N TYR A 27 15.55 6.15 7.45
CA TYR A 27 16.45 5.55 6.48
C TYR A 27 15.97 5.88 5.06
N PRO A 28 16.26 7.09 4.54
CA PRO A 28 15.98 7.42 3.15
C PRO A 28 16.87 6.56 2.26
N ASN A 29 16.28 5.65 1.51
CA ASN A 29 17.02 4.78 0.61
C ASN A 29 16.30 4.64 -0.74
N TYR A 30 17.10 4.52 -1.80
CA TYR A 30 16.57 4.22 -3.13
C TYR A 30 16.70 2.73 -3.39
N VAL A 31 15.59 2.08 -3.66
CA VAL A 31 15.54 0.66 -3.99
C VAL A 31 15.46 0.51 -5.49
N SER A 32 16.44 -0.17 -6.07
CA SER A 32 16.57 -0.31 -7.51
C SER A 32 16.25 -1.71 -8.04
N ASN A 33 16.02 -2.68 -7.14
CA ASN A 33 15.74 -4.06 -7.52
C ASN A 33 14.61 -4.67 -6.68
N GLU A 34 13.89 -5.60 -7.28
CA GLU A 34 12.72 -6.24 -6.68
C GLU A 34 13.04 -7.02 -5.40
N LYS A 35 14.19 -7.66 -5.34
CA LYS A 35 14.58 -8.45 -4.17
C LYS A 35 14.76 -7.56 -2.94
N GLU A 36 15.48 -6.45 -3.10
CA GLU A 36 15.68 -5.48 -2.02
C GLU A 36 14.35 -4.88 -1.57
N LEU A 37 13.43 -4.63 -2.50
CA LEU A 37 12.09 -4.12 -2.19
C LEU A 37 11.29 -5.13 -1.35
N VAL A 38 11.31 -6.40 -1.73
CA VAL A 38 10.68 -7.49 -0.96
C VAL A 38 11.31 -7.63 0.43
N ASP A 39 12.65 -7.55 0.52
CA ASP A 39 13.36 -7.62 1.80
C ASP A 39 12.94 -6.46 2.73
N ILE A 40 12.73 -5.26 2.18
CA ILE A 40 12.22 -4.10 2.95
C ILE A 40 10.77 -4.33 3.40
N TYR A 41 9.88 -4.77 2.52
CA TYR A 41 8.50 -5.08 2.94
C TYR A 41 8.47 -6.15 4.03
N ASN A 42 9.28 -7.21 3.92
CA ASN A 42 9.35 -8.25 4.93
C ASN A 42 9.98 -7.81 6.27
N ALA A 43 10.63 -6.65 6.30
CA ALA A 43 11.27 -6.11 7.50
C ALA A 43 10.39 -5.08 8.25
N VAL A 44 9.18 -4.80 7.77
CA VAL A 44 8.29 -3.80 8.37
C VAL A 44 6.97 -4.44 8.81
N ASP A 45 6.36 -3.88 9.84
CA ASP A 45 5.09 -4.36 10.38
C ASP A 45 3.88 -3.70 9.68
N LEU A 46 4.03 -2.49 9.17
CA LEU A 46 2.96 -1.72 8.53
C LEU A 46 3.48 -0.92 7.34
N TYR A 47 2.65 -0.81 6.32
CA TYR A 47 2.84 0.15 5.23
C TYR A 47 1.86 1.33 5.39
N VAL A 48 2.39 2.55 5.46
CA VAL A 48 1.57 3.76 5.61
C VAL A 48 1.74 4.68 4.42
N THR A 49 0.64 5.01 3.74
CA THR A 49 0.63 5.96 2.64
C THR A 49 -0.24 7.18 2.97
N PRO A 50 0.36 8.33 3.30
CA PRO A 50 -0.36 9.58 3.54
C PRO A 50 -0.61 10.37 2.25
N SER A 51 -0.81 9.68 1.13
CA SER A 51 -1.06 10.31 -0.16
C SER A 51 -2.35 11.11 -0.13
N LEU A 52 -2.28 12.35 -0.58
CA LEU A 52 -3.44 13.25 -0.69
C LEU A 52 -4.17 13.06 -2.02
N GLN A 53 -3.53 12.41 -2.97
CA GLN A 53 -4.11 12.10 -4.28
C GLN A 53 -3.38 10.89 -4.85
N ASP A 54 -4.10 9.81 -5.07
CA ASP A 54 -3.58 8.62 -5.72
C ASP A 54 -4.75 7.85 -6.35
N ASN A 55 -4.48 7.18 -7.47
CA ASN A 55 -5.55 6.42 -8.12
C ASN A 55 -5.57 4.96 -7.62
N LEU A 56 -4.53 4.20 -7.90
CA LEU A 56 -4.33 2.81 -7.46
C LEU A 56 -2.83 2.59 -7.25
N PRO A 57 -2.29 2.96 -6.07
CA PRO A 57 -0.86 2.89 -5.83
C PRO A 57 -0.34 1.44 -5.82
N ASN A 58 0.56 1.12 -6.74
CA ASN A 58 1.17 -0.22 -6.81
C ASN A 58 1.87 -0.62 -5.51
N THR A 59 2.41 0.36 -4.80
CA THR A 59 3.08 0.13 -3.51
C THR A 59 2.17 -0.48 -2.44
N ILE A 60 0.86 -0.21 -2.48
CA ILE A 60 -0.11 -0.90 -1.62
C ILE A 60 -0.24 -2.37 -2.04
N VAL A 61 -0.34 -2.66 -3.34
CA VAL A 61 -0.43 -4.05 -3.83
C VAL A 61 0.82 -4.83 -3.48
N GLU A 62 1.99 -4.23 -3.65
CA GLU A 62 3.29 -4.82 -3.34
C GLU A 62 3.42 -5.14 -1.85
N ALA A 63 3.08 -4.19 -0.98
CA ALA A 63 3.07 -4.39 0.47
C ALA A 63 2.10 -5.50 0.87
N MET A 64 0.87 -5.45 0.38
CA MET A 64 -0.16 -6.47 0.66
C MET A 64 0.24 -7.85 0.15
N ALA A 65 0.91 -7.94 -1.01
CA ALA A 65 1.41 -9.21 -1.54
C ALA A 65 2.48 -9.83 -0.64
N CYS A 66 3.23 -9.01 0.09
CA CYS A 66 4.16 -9.44 1.14
C CYS A 66 3.48 -9.68 2.50
N GLY A 67 2.15 -9.61 2.57
CA GLY A 67 1.40 -9.79 3.81
C GLY A 67 1.48 -8.61 4.76
N ILE A 68 1.80 -7.41 4.28
CA ILE A 68 1.92 -6.22 5.13
C ILE A 68 0.59 -5.46 5.15
N PRO A 69 -0.05 -5.29 6.31
CA PRO A 69 -1.24 -4.47 6.46
C PRO A 69 -0.97 -3.03 6.07
N CYS A 70 -1.91 -2.42 5.33
CA CYS A 70 -1.75 -1.11 4.77
C CYS A 70 -2.66 -0.08 5.44
N ILE A 71 -2.14 1.14 5.61
CA ILE A 71 -2.90 2.27 6.17
C ILE A 71 -2.82 3.43 5.18
N GLY A 72 -3.96 4.01 4.82
CA GLY A 72 -4.01 5.13 3.89
C GLY A 72 -5.24 6.00 4.09
N PHE A 73 -5.24 7.17 3.46
CA PHE A 73 -6.41 8.04 3.48
C PHE A 73 -7.52 7.52 2.56
N ASN A 74 -8.76 7.87 2.91
CA ASN A 74 -9.93 7.66 2.08
C ASN A 74 -9.89 8.61 0.86
N VAL A 75 -9.09 8.25 -0.15
CA VAL A 75 -8.90 9.04 -1.37
C VAL A 75 -8.62 8.13 -2.57
N GLY A 76 -9.14 8.51 -3.73
CA GLY A 76 -8.93 7.79 -4.99
C GLY A 76 -9.32 6.32 -4.92
N GLY A 77 -8.42 5.44 -5.32
CA GLY A 77 -8.63 3.98 -5.29
C GLY A 77 -8.16 3.29 -4.01
N ILE A 78 -7.57 4.01 -3.05
CA ILE A 78 -7.07 3.42 -1.80
C ILE A 78 -8.17 2.65 -1.04
N PRO A 79 -9.42 3.18 -0.89
CA PRO A 79 -10.50 2.44 -0.22
C PRO A 79 -10.98 1.18 -0.95
N GLN A 80 -10.61 0.99 -2.22
CA GLN A 80 -10.90 -0.24 -2.96
C GLN A 80 -9.86 -1.33 -2.70
N MET A 81 -8.65 -0.91 -2.31
CA MET A 81 -7.51 -1.78 -2.04
C MET A 81 -7.50 -2.24 -0.58
N ILE A 82 -7.75 -1.31 0.33
CA ILE A 82 -7.75 -1.57 1.77
C ILE A 82 -9.18 -1.79 2.25
N ASP A 83 -9.48 -2.99 2.69
CA ASP A 83 -10.73 -3.32 3.38
C ASP A 83 -10.57 -2.92 4.85
N HIS A 84 -11.20 -1.81 5.24
CA HIS A 84 -11.05 -1.18 6.55
C HIS A 84 -11.29 -2.17 7.70
N LEU A 85 -10.35 -2.26 8.64
CA LEU A 85 -10.30 -3.16 9.78
C LEU A 85 -10.18 -4.67 9.44
N HIS A 86 -9.96 -5.02 8.17
CA HIS A 86 -9.79 -6.42 7.74
C HIS A 86 -8.37 -6.72 7.23
N ASN A 87 -7.84 -5.87 6.36
CA ASN A 87 -6.48 -6.00 5.85
C ASN A 87 -5.64 -4.73 6.03
N GLY A 88 -6.18 -3.77 6.79
CA GLY A 88 -5.56 -2.50 7.05
C GLY A 88 -6.57 -1.46 7.54
N TYR A 89 -6.21 -0.19 7.45
CA TYR A 89 -7.03 0.91 7.95
C TYR A 89 -7.17 2.03 6.90
N VAL A 90 -8.41 2.42 6.62
CA VAL A 90 -8.70 3.57 5.78
C VAL A 90 -9.04 4.74 6.67
N ALA A 91 -8.13 5.70 6.76
CA ALA A 91 -8.28 6.90 7.57
C ALA A 91 -9.06 7.99 6.84
N GLU A 92 -9.71 8.86 7.59
CA GLU A 92 -10.39 10.03 7.08
C GLU A 92 -9.42 10.91 6.27
N TYR A 93 -9.90 11.41 5.13
CA TYR A 93 -9.07 12.22 4.22
C TYR A 93 -8.46 13.43 4.93
N GLN A 94 -7.15 13.58 4.79
CA GLN A 94 -6.35 14.64 5.41
C GLN A 94 -6.35 14.68 6.95
N SER A 95 -6.89 13.68 7.62
CA SER A 95 -6.87 13.59 9.08
C SER A 95 -5.61 12.86 9.57
N SER A 96 -4.58 13.62 9.93
CA SER A 96 -3.37 13.05 10.55
C SER A 96 -3.67 12.34 11.88
N LYS A 97 -4.70 12.82 12.61
CA LYS A 97 -5.16 12.20 13.84
C LYS A 97 -5.74 10.81 13.57
N ASP A 98 -6.58 10.68 12.56
CA ASP A 98 -7.21 9.41 12.24
C ASP A 98 -6.20 8.43 11.60
N LEU A 99 -5.25 8.94 10.82
CA LEU A 99 -4.13 8.13 10.33
C LEU A 99 -3.30 7.56 11.50
N ALA A 100 -3.03 8.37 12.53
CA ALA A 100 -2.34 7.93 13.74
C ALA A 100 -3.16 6.90 14.54
N ASN A 101 -4.49 7.07 14.61
CA ASN A 101 -5.40 6.09 15.21
C ASN A 101 -5.32 4.75 14.47
N GLY A 102 -5.30 4.76 13.14
CA GLY A 102 -5.15 3.56 12.33
C GLY A 102 -3.83 2.82 12.56
N ILE A 103 -2.73 3.56 12.69
CA ILE A 103 -1.42 2.99 13.03
C ILE A 103 -1.47 2.36 14.43
N HIS A 104 -2.02 3.08 15.40
CA HIS A 104 -2.14 2.57 16.76
C HIS A 104 -3.01 1.31 16.81
N TRP A 105 -4.18 1.36 16.19
CA TRP A 105 -5.09 0.21 16.12
C TRP A 105 -4.41 -1.03 15.52
N ALA A 106 -3.73 -0.89 14.39
CA ALA A 106 -3.08 -2.02 13.73
C ALA A 106 -1.95 -2.65 14.55
N LEU A 107 -1.26 -1.85 15.38
CA LEU A 107 -0.16 -2.31 16.23
C LEU A 107 -0.59 -2.86 17.59
N THR A 108 -1.80 -2.53 18.07
CA THR A 108 -2.20 -2.84 19.46
C THR A 108 -3.49 -3.64 19.58
N GLU A 109 -4.44 -3.44 18.66
CA GLU A 109 -5.78 -4.03 18.72
C GLU A 109 -6.03 -5.00 17.57
N GLY A 110 -5.38 -4.76 16.42
CA GLY A 110 -5.48 -5.64 15.26
C GLY A 110 -4.76 -6.97 15.50
N GLU A 111 -5.40 -8.07 15.16
CA GLU A 111 -4.73 -9.36 15.12
C GLU A 111 -3.82 -9.41 13.88
N TYR A 112 -2.54 -9.12 14.07
CA TYR A 112 -1.58 -8.94 12.97
C TYR A 112 -1.57 -10.11 11.97
N GLU A 113 -1.58 -11.35 12.46
CA GLU A 113 -1.60 -12.54 11.61
C GLU A 113 -2.81 -12.54 10.68
N SER A 114 -4.01 -12.24 11.22
CA SER A 114 -5.23 -12.13 10.44
C SER A 114 -5.18 -11.00 9.42
N LEU A 115 -4.69 -9.82 9.81
CA LEU A 115 -4.52 -8.68 8.91
C LEU A 115 -3.56 -9.00 7.76
N SER A 116 -2.46 -9.69 8.07
CA SER A 116 -1.44 -10.11 7.11
C SER A 116 -1.99 -11.11 6.09
N GLU A 117 -2.68 -12.14 6.55
CA GLU A 117 -3.31 -13.14 5.67
C GLU A 117 -4.34 -12.51 4.74
N GLU A 118 -5.20 -11.64 5.28
CA GLU A 118 -6.23 -10.95 4.50
C GLU A 118 -5.63 -9.96 3.49
N ALA A 119 -4.53 -9.29 3.84
CA ALA A 119 -3.79 -8.42 2.91
C ALA A 119 -3.24 -9.24 1.73
N CYS A 120 -2.53 -10.32 2.01
CA CYS A 120 -1.98 -11.20 0.99
C CYS A 120 -3.09 -11.82 0.12
N ARG A 121 -4.16 -12.32 0.73
CA ARG A 121 -5.31 -12.89 0.04
C ARG A 121 -5.96 -11.87 -0.92
N LYS A 122 -6.17 -10.64 -0.48
CA LYS A 122 -6.73 -9.56 -1.30
C LYS A 122 -5.81 -9.22 -2.48
N ALA A 123 -4.51 -9.10 -2.24
CA ALA A 123 -3.54 -8.80 -3.30
C ALA A 123 -3.59 -9.88 -4.39
N VAL A 124 -3.50 -11.15 -4.02
CA VAL A 124 -3.50 -12.27 -4.97
C VAL A 124 -4.83 -12.38 -5.71
N SER A 125 -5.95 -12.33 -4.98
CA SER A 125 -7.28 -12.54 -5.59
C SER A 125 -7.73 -11.39 -6.49
N SER A 126 -7.32 -10.16 -6.21
CA SER A 126 -7.85 -8.98 -6.91
C SER A 126 -6.88 -8.37 -7.89
N TYR A 127 -5.57 -8.49 -7.64
CA TYR A 127 -4.52 -7.74 -8.35
C TYR A 127 -3.43 -8.60 -8.98
N SER A 128 -3.48 -9.94 -8.88
CA SER A 128 -2.54 -10.80 -9.59
C SER A 128 -2.65 -10.61 -11.11
N GLU A 129 -1.54 -10.77 -11.82
CA GLU A 129 -1.51 -10.66 -13.29
C GLU A 129 -2.58 -11.51 -13.96
N SER A 130 -2.77 -12.76 -13.50
CA SER A 130 -3.78 -13.67 -14.03
C SER A 130 -5.20 -13.16 -13.81
N THR A 131 -5.49 -12.57 -12.65
CA THR A 131 -6.79 -11.98 -12.33
C THR A 131 -7.06 -10.75 -13.19
N ILE A 132 -6.07 -9.87 -13.32
CA ILE A 132 -6.19 -8.68 -14.15
C ILE A 132 -6.34 -9.06 -15.62
N ALA A 133 -5.54 -10.00 -16.13
CA ALA A 133 -5.65 -10.47 -17.52
C ALA A 133 -7.05 -11.04 -17.82
N LYS A 134 -7.63 -11.83 -16.93
CA LYS A 134 -9.00 -12.34 -17.07
C LYS A 134 -10.04 -11.21 -17.16
N LYS A 135 -9.94 -10.20 -16.28
CA LYS A 135 -10.83 -9.03 -16.33
C LYS A 135 -10.75 -8.29 -17.67
N TYR A 136 -9.54 -8.12 -18.21
CA TYR A 136 -9.38 -7.51 -19.53
C TYR A 136 -10.02 -8.36 -20.65
N VAL A 137 -9.79 -9.67 -20.65
CA VAL A 137 -10.41 -10.58 -21.64
C VAL A 137 -11.94 -10.52 -21.56
N GLU A 138 -12.50 -10.52 -20.37
CA GLU A 138 -13.97 -10.39 -20.18
C GLU A 138 -14.51 -9.07 -20.75
N ILE A 139 -13.80 -7.95 -20.51
CA ILE A 139 -14.18 -6.64 -21.05
C ILE A 139 -14.12 -6.68 -22.59
N TYR A 140 -13.04 -7.19 -23.17
CA TYR A 140 -12.92 -7.31 -24.62
C TYR A 140 -14.03 -8.17 -25.24
N ASN A 141 -14.33 -9.31 -24.64
CA ASN A 141 -15.41 -10.18 -25.10
C ASN A 141 -16.77 -9.48 -25.09
N LYS A 142 -17.05 -8.71 -24.02
CA LYS A 142 -18.29 -7.91 -23.94
C LYS A 142 -18.38 -6.85 -25.03
N ILE A 143 -17.27 -6.19 -25.37
CA ILE A 143 -17.25 -5.13 -26.38
C ILE A 143 -17.33 -5.72 -27.79
N THR A 144 -16.67 -6.84 -28.04
CA THR A 144 -16.62 -7.47 -29.38
C THR A 144 -17.81 -8.37 -29.70
N GLY A 145 -18.71 -8.60 -28.73
CA GLY A 145 -19.87 -9.49 -28.92
C GLY A 145 -19.51 -10.99 -28.98
N ASN A 146 -18.24 -11.33 -28.70
CA ASN A 146 -17.81 -12.72 -28.60
C ASN A 146 -18.21 -13.28 -27.20
N HIS A 147 -19.40 -13.84 -27.13
CA HIS A 147 -19.78 -14.70 -26.02
C HIS A 147 -19.18 -16.09 -26.28
N ALA A 148 -18.07 -16.41 -25.62
CA ALA A 148 -17.55 -17.76 -25.57
C ALA A 148 -18.31 -18.58 -24.52
#